data_1ede2a7db9a9555cc92e314ef4a3ef22
#
_entry.id   1ede2a7db9a9555cc92e314ef4a3ef22
#
_cell.length_a   1.000
_cell.length_b   1.000
_cell.length_c   1.000
_cell.angle_alpha   90.00
_cell.angle_beta   90.00
_cell.angle_gamma   90.00
#
_symmetry.space_group_name_H-M   'P 1'
#
loop_
_entity.id
_entity.type
_entity.pdbx_description
1 polymer ?
#
loop_
_entity_poly.entity_id
_entity_poly.type
_entity_poly.pdbx_seq_one_letter_code
_entity_poly.pdbx_strand_id
1 'polypeptide(L)'
;MINRRQFSVLAGVAAAGTAVAACAPMATSTPSTPTPAGHTTFRSFAQVDAGLLNVGYAEDGPADGPPVILLHGWPYDVHSYVDVAPLLAARGFRVIVPFLRGFGSTRFLSDSTFRNGQQAAVAEDVIALMDALDIPKAVVAGFDWGARSADVVAALWPQRCRALVSVSGYLVVDLVANRAPLPPRAEYGWWYQYYFATDRGEAGYRQNTHDFNKLIWTNASPTWAFDDATYDRSAASFTNPDHVDVVIHNYRWRQGLAPGEPRYDDLERRLAAKPAITVPAITISSDFDGPAKDGAAYRHLFTGRYEHRVLDGIGHNVPQEAPRQFADAVIEVAGWS
;
A
#
# COMPACT_ATOMS: atom_id res chain seq x y z
N MET A 1 -16.82 -31.38 20.98
CA MET A 1 -15.99 -32.58 20.83
C MET A 1 -16.11 -33.02 19.39
N ILE A 2 -15.12 -32.66 18.54
CA ILE A 2 -15.06 -33.15 17.14
C ILE A 2 -13.74 -33.91 17.01
N ASN A 3 -13.88 -35.15 16.59
CA ASN A 3 -12.89 -36.21 16.68
C ASN A 3 -11.94 -36.20 15.46
N ARG A 4 -10.65 -36.37 15.72
CA ARG A 4 -9.60 -36.58 14.71
C ARG A 4 -9.69 -38.00 14.15
N ARG A 5 -9.75 -38.19 12.84
CA ARG A 5 -9.31 -39.42 12.12
C ARG A 5 -8.90 -39.06 10.69
N GLN A 6 -7.58 -39.06 10.45
CA GLN A 6 -6.83 -40.00 9.60
C GLN A 6 -7.27 -40.05 8.12
N PHE A 7 -6.43 -39.53 7.24
CA PHE A 7 -6.33 -40.02 5.85
C PHE A 7 -4.99 -40.71 5.67
N SER A 8 -5.08 -42.01 5.40
CA SER A 8 -3.96 -42.88 5.08
C SER A 8 -3.63 -42.80 3.59
N VAL A 9 -2.34 -42.74 3.31
CA VAL A 9 -1.75 -42.81 1.97
C VAL A 9 -1.74 -44.25 1.50
N LEU A 10 -2.17 -44.54 0.28
CA LEU A 10 -1.93 -45.79 -0.43
C LEU A 10 -0.80 -45.55 -1.44
N ALA A 11 0.31 -46.20 -1.19
CA ALA A 11 1.43 -46.36 -2.12
C ALA A 11 1.16 -47.52 -3.08
N GLY A 12 1.22 -47.26 -4.37
CA GLY A 12 1.25 -48.30 -5.43
C GLY A 12 2.61 -48.33 -6.07
N VAL A 13 3.32 -49.47 -5.89
CA VAL A 13 4.58 -49.82 -6.57
C VAL A 13 4.25 -50.48 -7.87
N ALA A 14 4.84 -50.00 -8.99
CA ALA A 14 5.01 -50.78 -10.22
C ALA A 14 6.43 -50.60 -10.75
N ALA A 15 7.16 -51.69 -10.78
CA ALA A 15 8.48 -51.82 -11.39
C ALA A 15 8.37 -52.32 -12.82
N ALA A 16 9.09 -51.75 -13.76
CA ALA A 16 9.62 -52.45 -14.95
C ALA A 16 10.62 -51.60 -15.74
N GLY A 17 11.79 -52.16 -15.97
CA GLY A 17 12.42 -52.26 -17.30
C GLY A 17 13.46 -51.19 -17.65
N THR A 18 14.71 -51.59 -17.50
CA THR A 18 15.96 -50.97 -17.99
C THR A 18 16.02 -50.82 -19.52
N ALA A 19 16.39 -49.62 -19.97
CA ALA A 19 17.09 -49.41 -21.24
C ALA A 19 18.16 -48.34 -21.05
N VAL A 20 19.41 -48.74 -21.15
CA VAL A 20 20.59 -47.87 -21.08
C VAL A 20 20.82 -47.25 -22.45
N ALA A 21 20.67 -45.93 -22.55
CA ALA A 21 21.21 -45.16 -23.66
C ALA A 21 22.17 -44.12 -23.08
N ALA A 22 23.43 -44.24 -23.41
CA ALA A 22 24.48 -43.30 -23.05
C ALA A 22 24.29 -42.01 -23.86
N CYS A 23 23.94 -40.93 -23.20
CA CYS A 23 24.03 -39.56 -23.73
C CYS A 23 25.05 -38.78 -22.90
N ALA A 24 25.95 -38.10 -23.61
CA ALA A 24 26.96 -37.21 -23.06
C ALA A 24 26.34 -36.10 -22.21
N PRO A 25 27.03 -35.61 -21.15
CA PRO A 25 26.47 -34.55 -20.32
C PRO A 25 26.44 -33.22 -21.06
N MET A 26 25.23 -32.72 -21.39
CA MET A 26 25.04 -31.33 -21.65
C MET A 26 25.25 -30.57 -20.35
N ALA A 27 26.16 -29.59 -20.36
CA ALA A 27 26.35 -28.66 -19.27
C ALA A 27 25.04 -27.85 -19.08
N THR A 28 24.25 -28.22 -18.09
CA THR A 28 23.16 -27.43 -17.62
C THR A 28 23.72 -26.22 -16.86
N SER A 29 23.66 -25.05 -17.48
CA SER A 29 23.83 -23.80 -16.74
C SER A 29 22.71 -23.71 -15.70
N THR A 30 23.07 -23.95 -14.44
CA THR A 30 22.22 -23.65 -13.29
C THR A 30 21.85 -22.16 -13.34
N PRO A 31 20.54 -21.79 -13.27
CA PRO A 31 20.18 -20.41 -13.09
C PRO A 31 20.84 -19.95 -11.79
N SER A 32 21.67 -18.91 -11.87
CA SER A 32 22.23 -18.24 -10.70
C SER A 32 21.06 -17.69 -9.90
N THR A 33 20.83 -18.23 -8.71
CA THR A 33 19.96 -17.63 -7.72
C THR A 33 20.46 -16.20 -7.51
N PRO A 34 19.61 -15.16 -7.66
CA PRO A 34 20.04 -13.79 -7.39
C PRO A 34 20.52 -13.75 -5.94
N THR A 35 21.74 -13.29 -5.72
CA THR A 35 22.26 -12.96 -4.39
C THR A 35 21.26 -11.96 -3.79
N PRO A 36 20.73 -12.17 -2.56
CA PRO A 36 19.88 -11.20 -1.92
C PRO A 36 20.64 -9.86 -1.92
N ALA A 37 20.09 -8.86 -2.58
CA ALA A 37 20.58 -7.50 -2.48
C ALA A 37 20.58 -7.15 -0.99
N GLY A 38 21.70 -6.64 -0.46
CA GLY A 38 21.80 -6.25 0.93
C GLY A 38 20.65 -5.27 1.21
N HIS A 39 20.02 -5.39 2.39
CA HIS A 39 18.83 -4.62 2.76
C HIS A 39 19.08 -3.13 2.58
N THR A 40 18.49 -2.54 1.54
CA THR A 40 18.54 -1.10 1.30
C THR A 40 17.81 -0.41 2.46
N THR A 41 18.35 0.69 2.97
CA THR A 41 17.73 1.47 4.04
C THR A 41 17.78 2.95 3.67
N PHE A 42 16.82 3.74 4.15
CA PHE A 42 16.93 5.19 4.08
C PHE A 42 18.08 5.67 4.97
N ARG A 43 18.84 6.66 4.51
CA ARG A 43 20.00 7.20 5.22
C ARG A 43 19.62 7.93 6.51
N SER A 44 18.50 8.63 6.48
CA SER A 44 17.99 9.41 7.61
C SER A 44 16.49 9.68 7.45
N PHE A 45 15.87 10.03 8.56
CA PHE A 45 14.50 10.53 8.61
C PHE A 45 14.53 11.97 9.12
N ALA A 46 13.69 12.81 8.52
CA ALA A 46 13.42 14.16 8.98
C ALA A 46 12.03 14.22 9.63
N GLN A 47 11.74 15.31 10.32
CA GLN A 47 10.41 15.59 10.87
C GLN A 47 10.04 17.05 10.62
N VAL A 48 8.74 17.29 10.36
CA VAL A 48 8.20 18.63 10.18
C VAL A 48 6.79 18.71 10.75
N ASP A 49 6.45 19.83 11.36
CA ASP A 49 5.09 20.11 11.78
C ASP A 49 4.23 20.45 10.55
N ALA A 50 3.20 19.65 10.35
CA ALA A 50 2.31 19.73 9.19
C ALA A 50 0.85 19.50 9.63
N GLY A 51 0.05 20.53 9.63
CA GLY A 51 -1.36 20.48 10.05
C GLY A 51 -1.51 19.99 11.48
N LEU A 52 -2.09 18.80 11.66
CA LEU A 52 -2.31 18.19 12.98
C LEU A 52 -1.14 17.32 13.47
N LEU A 53 -0.13 17.13 12.63
CA LEU A 53 0.91 16.14 12.84
C LEU A 53 2.30 16.77 12.85
N ASN A 54 3.19 16.19 13.64
CA ASN A 54 4.62 16.22 13.40
C ASN A 54 4.95 14.99 12.54
N VAL A 55 5.15 15.20 11.24
CA VAL A 55 5.29 14.13 10.24
C VAL A 55 6.75 13.72 10.11
N GLY A 56 7.01 12.43 10.38
CA GLY A 56 8.30 11.81 10.04
C GLY A 56 8.33 11.38 8.59
N TYR A 57 9.44 11.64 7.89
CA TYR A 57 9.57 11.25 6.49
C TYR A 57 11.02 10.95 6.11
N ALA A 58 11.20 10.09 5.10
CA ALA A 58 12.47 9.95 4.39
C ALA A 58 12.49 10.88 3.18
N GLU A 59 13.69 11.38 2.83
CA GLU A 59 13.90 12.18 1.63
C GLU A 59 15.12 11.64 0.86
N ASP A 60 15.01 11.58 -0.47
CA ASP A 60 16.11 11.18 -1.36
C ASP A 60 16.11 12.05 -2.63
N GLY A 61 17.27 12.15 -3.28
CA GLY A 61 17.48 12.96 -4.48
C GLY A 61 17.77 14.43 -4.22
N PRO A 62 17.86 15.24 -5.28
CA PRO A 62 18.17 16.66 -5.18
C PRO A 62 17.00 17.46 -4.59
N ALA A 63 17.31 18.36 -3.65
CA ALA A 63 16.28 19.16 -2.96
C ALA A 63 15.49 20.10 -3.89
N ASP A 64 16.08 20.50 -5.01
CA ASP A 64 15.50 21.34 -6.06
C ASP A 64 14.87 20.54 -7.22
N GLY A 65 14.90 19.21 -7.13
CA GLY A 65 14.30 18.32 -8.12
C GLY A 65 12.77 18.39 -8.13
N PRO A 66 12.11 17.96 -9.23
CA PRO A 66 10.66 17.86 -9.28
C PRO A 66 10.17 16.90 -8.20
N PRO A 67 9.22 17.32 -7.34
CA PRO A 67 8.83 16.53 -6.18
C PRO A 67 7.94 15.35 -6.54
N VAL A 68 8.21 14.22 -5.88
CA VAL A 68 7.39 13.00 -5.88
C VAL A 68 7.10 12.62 -4.43
N ILE A 69 5.83 12.39 -4.10
CA ILE A 69 5.40 11.91 -2.79
C ILE A 69 4.95 10.46 -2.93
N LEU A 70 5.57 9.58 -2.14
CA LEU A 70 5.31 8.14 -2.14
C LEU A 70 4.59 7.73 -0.86
N LEU A 71 3.37 7.23 -0.97
CA LEU A 71 2.46 6.95 0.15
C LEU A 71 2.29 5.45 0.36
N HIS A 72 2.70 4.97 1.54
CA HIS A 72 2.56 3.57 1.91
C HIS A 72 1.13 3.21 2.34
N GLY A 73 0.86 1.92 2.48
CA GLY A 73 -0.40 1.37 2.95
C GLY A 73 -0.34 0.76 4.35
N TRP A 74 -1.43 0.14 4.76
CA TRP A 74 -1.51 -0.71 5.94
C TRP A 74 -1.45 -2.20 5.53
N PRO A 75 -0.72 -3.04 6.25
CA PRO A 75 0.18 -2.76 7.38
C PRO A 75 1.64 -2.68 6.91
N TYR A 76 1.99 -1.62 6.24
CA TYR A 76 3.32 -1.34 5.69
C TYR A 76 3.83 0.00 6.22
N ASP A 77 5.01 0.42 5.74
CA ASP A 77 5.59 1.71 6.10
C ASP A 77 6.45 2.28 4.95
N VAL A 78 7.22 3.31 5.25
CA VAL A 78 8.11 3.95 4.27
C VAL A 78 9.07 2.98 3.57
N HIS A 79 9.45 1.87 4.23
CA HIS A 79 10.38 0.90 3.67
C HIS A 79 9.81 0.13 2.46
N SER A 80 8.51 0.23 2.19
CA SER A 80 7.94 -0.23 0.91
C SER A 80 8.58 0.47 -0.29
N TYR A 81 9.15 1.65 -0.10
CA TYR A 81 9.75 2.46 -1.16
C TYR A 81 11.28 2.52 -1.11
N VAL A 82 11.92 1.74 -0.26
CA VAL A 82 13.37 1.78 -0.06
C VAL A 82 14.17 1.51 -1.34
N ASP A 83 13.63 0.69 -2.24
CA ASP A 83 14.26 0.38 -3.53
C ASP A 83 13.70 1.25 -4.69
N VAL A 84 12.55 1.90 -4.50
CA VAL A 84 11.96 2.84 -5.47
C VAL A 84 12.61 4.22 -5.38
N ALA A 85 12.79 4.73 -4.16
CA ALA A 85 13.30 6.08 -3.94
C ALA A 85 14.65 6.36 -4.64
N PRO A 86 15.67 5.49 -4.54
CA PRO A 86 16.95 5.72 -5.23
C PRO A 86 16.81 5.65 -6.76
N LEU A 87 15.88 4.89 -7.31
CA LEU A 87 15.62 4.85 -8.75
C LEU A 87 15.07 6.18 -9.27
N LEU A 88 14.19 6.82 -8.50
CA LEU A 88 13.62 8.13 -8.81
C LEU A 88 14.65 9.25 -8.57
N ALA A 89 15.40 9.19 -7.47
CA ALA A 89 16.46 10.13 -7.14
C ALA A 89 17.55 10.17 -8.23
N ALA A 90 17.93 9.00 -8.78
CA ALA A 90 18.86 8.88 -9.90
C ALA A 90 18.35 9.53 -11.20
N ARG A 91 17.03 9.79 -11.30
CA ARG A 91 16.39 10.53 -12.40
C ARG A 91 16.20 12.01 -12.09
N GLY A 92 16.72 12.48 -10.96
CA GLY A 92 16.69 13.88 -10.57
C GLY A 92 15.42 14.31 -9.84
N PHE A 93 14.56 13.40 -9.41
CA PHE A 93 13.39 13.72 -8.59
C PHE A 93 13.78 13.98 -7.13
N ARG A 94 13.09 14.93 -6.49
CA ARG A 94 13.04 15.06 -5.04
C ARG A 94 11.98 14.10 -4.51
N VAL A 95 12.38 13.05 -3.83
CA VAL A 95 11.51 11.96 -3.38
C VAL A 95 11.21 12.11 -1.90
N ILE A 96 9.94 12.24 -1.55
CA ILE A 96 9.44 12.37 -0.18
C ILE A 96 8.62 11.14 0.17
N VAL A 97 8.98 10.45 1.24
CA VAL A 97 8.29 9.23 1.69
C VAL A 97 7.85 9.40 3.14
N PRO A 98 6.65 9.93 3.42
CA PRO A 98 6.18 10.17 4.77
C PRO A 98 5.69 8.88 5.44
N PHE A 99 5.89 8.78 6.76
CA PHE A 99 5.08 7.90 7.59
C PHE A 99 3.68 8.51 7.72
N LEU A 100 2.66 7.77 7.35
CA LEU A 100 1.28 8.20 7.52
C LEU A 100 0.93 8.31 9.02
N ARG A 101 -0.20 8.99 9.34
CA ARG A 101 -0.69 9.08 10.73
C ARG A 101 -0.78 7.70 11.38
N GLY A 102 -0.28 7.57 12.61
CA GLY A 102 -0.24 6.30 13.35
C GLY A 102 0.90 5.37 12.93
N PHE A 103 1.89 5.84 12.16
CA PHE A 103 3.04 5.03 11.75
C PHE A 103 4.38 5.69 12.09
N GLY A 104 5.38 4.85 12.32
CA GLY A 104 6.77 5.23 12.50
C GLY A 104 6.96 6.37 13.49
N SER A 105 7.67 7.41 13.07
CA SER A 105 7.95 8.58 13.92
C SER A 105 6.91 9.71 13.82
N THR A 106 5.89 9.58 12.96
CA THR A 106 4.80 10.57 12.89
C THR A 106 3.99 10.60 14.19
N ARG A 107 3.71 11.79 14.72
CA ARG A 107 2.99 12.00 15.98
C ARG A 107 1.91 13.06 15.81
N PHE A 108 0.80 12.92 16.53
CA PHE A 108 -0.15 14.01 16.67
C PHE A 108 0.45 15.12 17.53
N LEU A 109 0.27 16.38 17.12
CA LEU A 109 0.75 17.55 17.85
C LEU A 109 -0.02 17.80 19.15
N SER A 110 -1.20 17.20 19.30
CA SER A 110 -2.02 17.30 20.50
C SER A 110 -2.61 15.95 20.88
N ASP A 111 -2.57 15.62 22.17
CA ASP A 111 -3.20 14.42 22.71
C ASP A 111 -4.73 14.45 22.58
N SER A 112 -5.33 15.63 22.49
CA SER A 112 -6.77 15.81 22.30
C SER A 112 -7.22 15.62 20.85
N THR A 113 -6.31 15.53 19.88
CA THR A 113 -6.66 15.29 18.48
C THR A 113 -7.21 13.88 18.31
N PHE A 114 -8.38 13.77 17.68
CA PHE A 114 -9.00 12.47 17.42
C PHE A 114 -8.11 11.61 16.49
N ARG A 115 -7.90 10.34 16.87
CA ARG A 115 -7.08 9.37 16.11
C ARG A 115 -7.87 8.85 14.89
N ASN A 116 -8.17 9.78 14.03
CA ASN A 116 -9.02 9.59 12.86
C ASN A 116 -8.25 8.94 11.71
N GLY A 117 -8.78 7.84 11.17
CA GLY A 117 -8.23 7.12 10.02
C GLY A 117 -9.07 7.26 8.74
N GLN A 118 -10.05 8.20 8.67
CA GLN A 118 -10.86 8.37 7.45
C GLN A 118 -10.04 8.93 6.28
N GLN A 119 -10.46 8.61 5.07
CA GLN A 119 -9.68 8.90 3.86
C GLN A 119 -9.39 10.39 3.62
N ALA A 120 -10.37 11.26 3.90
CA ALA A 120 -10.18 12.71 3.75
C ALA A 120 -9.13 13.24 4.74
N ALA A 121 -9.09 12.72 5.98
CA ALA A 121 -8.13 13.12 6.98
C ALA A 121 -6.69 12.74 6.60
N VAL A 122 -6.48 11.51 6.08
CA VAL A 122 -5.15 11.06 5.63
C VAL A 122 -4.69 11.84 4.40
N ALA A 123 -5.61 12.16 3.48
CA ALA A 123 -5.28 12.97 2.30
C ALA A 123 -4.97 14.44 2.66
N GLU A 124 -5.68 15.02 3.64
CA GLU A 124 -5.39 16.37 4.12
C GLU A 124 -4.02 16.46 4.80
N ASP A 125 -3.54 15.39 5.46
CA ASP A 125 -2.16 15.33 5.96
C ASP A 125 -1.13 15.44 4.85
N VAL A 126 -1.40 14.84 3.68
CA VAL A 126 -0.51 14.95 2.52
C VAL A 126 -0.45 16.39 2.02
N ILE A 127 -1.58 17.08 1.96
CA ILE A 127 -1.64 18.50 1.60
C ILE A 127 -0.90 19.36 2.63
N ALA A 128 -1.14 19.12 3.92
CA ALA A 128 -0.43 19.84 4.99
C ALA A 128 1.09 19.60 4.95
N LEU A 129 1.54 18.37 4.66
CA LEU A 129 2.95 18.07 4.46
C LEU A 129 3.54 18.83 3.26
N MET A 130 2.80 18.88 2.14
CA MET A 130 3.22 19.65 0.97
C MET A 130 3.38 21.13 1.30
N ASP A 131 2.45 21.69 2.10
CA ASP A 131 2.51 23.09 2.53
C ASP A 131 3.72 23.33 3.45
N ALA A 132 3.97 22.44 4.41
CA ALA A 132 5.10 22.54 5.34
C ALA A 132 6.48 22.38 4.66
N LEU A 133 6.54 21.72 3.51
CA LEU A 133 7.77 21.52 2.73
C LEU A 133 7.89 22.47 1.53
N ASP A 134 7.03 23.49 1.42
CA ASP A 134 6.97 24.45 0.31
C ASP A 134 6.83 23.74 -1.05
N ILE A 135 6.05 22.66 -1.13
CA ILE A 135 5.78 21.89 -2.35
C ILE A 135 4.44 22.33 -2.94
N PRO A 136 4.40 23.19 -3.95
CA PRO A 136 3.15 23.66 -4.53
C PRO A 136 2.42 22.57 -5.32
N LYS A 137 3.16 21.65 -5.94
CA LYS A 137 2.62 20.59 -6.78
C LYS A 137 3.60 19.43 -6.89
N ALA A 138 3.13 18.19 -6.77
CA ALA A 138 3.94 16.98 -6.83
C ALA A 138 3.31 15.87 -7.69
N VAL A 139 4.10 14.92 -8.16
CA VAL A 139 3.59 13.59 -8.51
C VAL A 139 3.25 12.89 -7.20
N VAL A 140 2.04 12.34 -7.10
CA VAL A 140 1.61 11.59 -5.91
C VAL A 140 1.41 10.14 -6.31
N ALA A 141 2.06 9.23 -5.60
CA ALA A 141 2.02 7.81 -5.91
C ALA A 141 1.81 6.99 -4.63
N GLY A 142 1.08 5.87 -4.73
CA GLY A 142 0.82 5.06 -3.56
C GLY A 142 0.26 3.68 -3.86
N PHE A 143 0.17 2.87 -2.80
CA PHE A 143 -0.54 1.61 -2.79
C PHE A 143 -1.39 1.49 -1.51
N ASP A 144 -2.45 0.72 -1.53
CA ASP A 144 -3.38 0.50 -0.41
C ASP A 144 -3.94 1.83 0.16
N TRP A 145 -3.74 2.14 1.47
CA TRP A 145 -4.14 3.44 2.04
C TRP A 145 -3.44 4.60 1.34
N GLY A 146 -2.18 4.40 0.93
CA GLY A 146 -1.44 5.40 0.19
C GLY A 146 -2.02 5.67 -1.19
N ALA A 147 -2.46 4.63 -1.92
CA ALA A 147 -3.16 4.81 -3.19
C ALA A 147 -4.49 5.55 -2.99
N ARG A 148 -5.27 5.16 -1.97
CA ARG A 148 -6.50 5.87 -1.62
C ARG A 148 -6.25 7.35 -1.32
N SER A 149 -5.22 7.64 -0.54
CA SER A 149 -4.86 9.04 -0.22
C SER A 149 -4.41 9.79 -1.45
N ALA A 150 -3.65 9.16 -2.35
CA ALA A 150 -3.24 9.74 -3.62
C ALA A 150 -4.42 10.02 -4.55
N ASP A 151 -5.38 9.08 -4.65
CA ASP A 151 -6.62 9.25 -5.40
C ASP A 151 -7.45 10.43 -4.85
N VAL A 152 -7.58 10.52 -3.52
CA VAL A 152 -8.31 11.63 -2.86
C VAL A 152 -7.62 12.96 -3.13
N VAL A 153 -6.28 13.03 -3.02
CA VAL A 153 -5.52 14.24 -3.37
C VAL A 153 -5.74 14.63 -4.84
N ALA A 154 -5.63 13.67 -5.76
CA ALA A 154 -5.82 13.93 -7.19
C ALA A 154 -7.25 14.37 -7.53
N ALA A 155 -8.25 13.83 -6.84
CA ALA A 155 -9.67 14.14 -7.06
C ALA A 155 -10.10 15.48 -6.45
N LEU A 156 -9.65 15.78 -5.22
CA LEU A 156 -10.10 16.98 -4.49
C LEU A 156 -9.17 18.19 -4.66
N TRP A 157 -7.88 17.97 -4.91
CA TRP A 157 -6.86 19.02 -5.09
C TRP A 157 -6.03 18.79 -6.37
N PRO A 158 -6.67 18.71 -7.57
CA PRO A 158 -5.95 18.43 -8.82
C PRO A 158 -4.87 19.49 -9.14
N GLN A 159 -4.99 20.71 -8.62
CA GLN A 159 -3.97 21.75 -8.73
C GLN A 159 -2.70 21.44 -7.95
N ARG A 160 -2.78 20.59 -6.92
CA ARG A 160 -1.65 20.14 -6.09
C ARG A 160 -1.01 18.83 -6.61
N CYS A 161 -1.75 18.08 -7.44
CA CYS A 161 -1.32 16.80 -8.02
C CYS A 161 -0.89 17.01 -9.48
N ARG A 162 0.41 16.81 -9.76
CA ARG A 162 0.94 16.91 -11.12
C ARG A 162 0.52 15.71 -11.96
N ALA A 163 0.66 14.53 -11.38
CA ALA A 163 0.29 13.24 -11.95
C ALA A 163 0.10 12.22 -10.81
N LEU A 164 -0.58 11.12 -11.10
CA LEU A 164 -0.94 10.09 -10.14
C LEU A 164 -0.41 8.72 -10.58
N VAL A 165 0.16 7.96 -9.62
CA VAL A 165 0.29 6.50 -9.75
C VAL A 165 -0.49 5.84 -8.60
N SER A 166 -1.50 5.03 -8.96
CA SER A 166 -2.36 4.38 -7.97
C SER A 166 -2.36 2.86 -8.17
N VAL A 167 -1.88 2.12 -7.17
CA VAL A 167 -1.97 0.65 -7.18
C VAL A 167 -3.38 0.23 -6.78
N SER A 168 -3.94 -0.75 -7.50
CA SER A 168 -5.32 -1.26 -7.38
C SER A 168 -6.40 -0.27 -7.84
N GLY A 169 -6.02 0.82 -8.50
CA GLY A 169 -6.91 1.70 -9.24
C GLY A 169 -7.57 2.80 -8.42
N TYR A 170 -8.88 3.03 -8.61
CA TYR A 170 -9.63 4.08 -7.92
C TYR A 170 -10.13 3.57 -6.56
N LEU A 171 -9.46 3.95 -5.49
CA LEU A 171 -9.70 3.43 -4.13
C LEU A 171 -10.47 4.36 -3.20
N VAL A 172 -11.07 5.43 -3.73
CA VAL A 172 -11.95 6.30 -2.92
C VAL A 172 -13.09 5.47 -2.34
N VAL A 173 -13.23 5.51 -1.02
CA VAL A 173 -14.21 4.70 -0.29
C VAL A 173 -15.63 5.21 -0.55
N ASP A 174 -16.51 4.30 -0.95
CA ASP A 174 -17.94 4.52 -1.04
C ASP A 174 -18.62 3.84 0.17
N LEU A 175 -18.95 4.63 1.20
CA LEU A 175 -19.56 4.11 2.43
C LEU A 175 -20.93 3.47 2.20
N VAL A 176 -21.64 3.83 1.12
CA VAL A 176 -22.93 3.22 0.79
C VAL A 176 -22.72 1.87 0.14
N ALA A 177 -21.81 1.78 -0.84
CA ALA A 177 -21.48 0.54 -1.49
C ALA A 177 -20.84 -0.49 -0.53
N ASN A 178 -20.04 -0.03 0.43
CA ASN A 178 -19.41 -0.91 1.42
C ASN A 178 -20.41 -1.60 2.38
N ARG A 179 -21.67 -1.20 2.39
CA ARG A 179 -22.72 -1.89 3.16
C ARG A 179 -23.24 -3.13 2.44
N ALA A 180 -23.00 -3.26 1.15
CA ALA A 180 -23.41 -4.44 0.39
C ALA A 180 -22.40 -5.58 0.62
N PRO A 181 -22.88 -6.81 0.93
CA PRO A 181 -21.97 -7.93 1.13
C PRO A 181 -21.30 -8.32 -0.18
N LEU A 182 -20.04 -8.73 -0.06
CA LEU A 182 -19.28 -9.28 -1.17
C LEU A 182 -19.51 -10.82 -1.27
N PRO A 183 -19.11 -11.45 -2.39
CA PRO A 183 -19.10 -12.91 -2.45
C PRO A 183 -18.23 -13.52 -1.33
N PRO A 184 -18.60 -14.71 -0.78
CA PRO A 184 -17.94 -15.28 0.40
C PRO A 184 -16.43 -15.41 0.31
N ARG A 185 -15.89 -15.66 -0.88
CA ARG A 185 -14.44 -15.75 -1.09
C ARG A 185 -13.75 -14.41 -0.89
N ALA A 186 -14.36 -13.31 -1.32
CA ALA A 186 -13.84 -11.97 -1.12
C ALA A 186 -13.94 -11.55 0.34
N GLU A 187 -15.08 -11.82 1.01
CA GLU A 187 -15.25 -11.59 2.45
C GLU A 187 -14.22 -12.35 3.28
N TYR A 188 -13.90 -13.59 2.91
CA TYR A 188 -12.83 -14.35 3.55
C TYR A 188 -11.45 -13.67 3.40
N GLY A 189 -11.17 -13.06 2.26
CA GLY A 189 -9.93 -12.28 2.07
C GLY A 189 -9.86 -11.05 2.98
N TRP A 190 -11.01 -10.45 3.29
CA TRP A 190 -11.12 -9.23 4.10
C TRP A 190 -11.55 -9.52 5.56
N TRP A 191 -11.37 -10.75 6.06
CA TRP A 191 -11.80 -11.22 7.38
C TRP A 191 -11.41 -10.30 8.53
N TYR A 192 -10.25 -9.68 8.45
CA TYR A 192 -9.72 -8.81 9.50
C TYR A 192 -10.57 -7.54 9.71
N GLN A 193 -11.30 -7.08 8.70
CA GLN A 193 -12.21 -5.93 8.84
C GLN A 193 -13.34 -6.25 9.82
N TYR A 194 -13.86 -7.48 9.80
CA TYR A 194 -14.88 -7.97 10.76
C TYR A 194 -14.27 -8.21 12.15
N TYR A 195 -13.02 -8.65 12.18
CA TYR A 195 -12.31 -8.80 13.45
C TYR A 195 -12.16 -7.43 14.13
N PHE A 196 -11.73 -6.41 13.40
CA PHE A 196 -11.59 -5.03 13.90
C PHE A 196 -12.92 -4.36 14.26
N ALA A 197 -14.04 -4.83 13.73
CA ALA A 197 -15.38 -4.36 14.11
C ALA A 197 -15.73 -4.62 15.57
N THR A 198 -15.06 -5.58 16.22
CA THR A 198 -15.34 -6.04 17.59
C THR A 198 -14.30 -5.52 18.59
N ASP A 199 -14.72 -5.38 19.88
CA ASP A 199 -13.78 -5.04 20.96
C ASP A 199 -12.72 -6.12 21.17
N ARG A 200 -13.10 -7.40 20.95
CA ARG A 200 -12.16 -8.53 20.97
C ARG A 200 -11.10 -8.36 19.87
N GLY A 201 -11.50 -7.91 18.69
CA GLY A 201 -10.60 -7.69 17.56
C GLY A 201 -9.62 -6.55 17.82
N GLU A 202 -10.09 -5.44 18.38
CA GLU A 202 -9.23 -4.33 18.80
C GLU A 202 -8.22 -4.76 19.85
N ALA A 203 -8.69 -5.42 20.92
CA ALA A 203 -7.81 -5.91 21.99
C ALA A 203 -6.79 -6.92 21.45
N GLY A 204 -7.21 -7.83 20.56
CA GLY A 204 -6.33 -8.82 19.95
C GLY A 204 -5.29 -8.19 19.01
N TYR A 205 -5.67 -7.18 18.24
CA TYR A 205 -4.74 -6.43 17.39
C TYR A 205 -3.72 -5.65 18.24
N ARG A 206 -4.17 -4.97 19.29
CA ARG A 206 -3.28 -4.23 20.23
C ARG A 206 -2.27 -5.14 20.90
N GLN A 207 -2.67 -6.35 21.26
CA GLN A 207 -1.79 -7.33 21.91
C GLN A 207 -0.80 -7.98 20.94
N ASN A 208 -1.20 -8.20 19.69
CA ASN A 208 -0.47 -9.06 18.73
C ASN A 208 -0.18 -8.34 17.40
N THR A 209 -0.03 -7.02 17.41
CA THR A 209 0.12 -6.19 16.19
C THR A 209 1.20 -6.74 15.25
N HIS A 210 2.37 -7.10 15.79
CA HIS A 210 3.48 -7.64 15.01
C HIS A 210 3.07 -8.92 14.24
N ASP A 211 2.63 -9.96 14.94
CA ASP A 211 2.31 -11.25 14.31
C ASP A 211 1.08 -11.17 13.43
N PHE A 212 0.11 -10.32 13.82
CA PHE A 212 -1.09 -10.05 13.01
C PHE A 212 -0.72 -9.45 11.66
N ASN A 213 0.09 -8.40 11.66
CA ASN A 213 0.51 -7.72 10.44
C ASN A 213 1.38 -8.62 9.55
N LYS A 214 2.22 -9.47 10.14
CA LYS A 214 2.99 -10.48 9.38
C LYS A 214 2.09 -11.49 8.67
N LEU A 215 1.02 -11.91 9.34
CA LEU A 215 0.01 -12.78 8.72
C LEU A 215 -0.67 -12.07 7.54
N ILE A 216 -0.98 -10.76 7.66
CA ILE A 216 -1.55 -9.99 6.56
C ILE A 216 -0.57 -9.93 5.38
N TRP A 217 0.71 -9.64 5.60
CA TRP A 217 1.72 -9.63 4.53
C TRP A 217 1.77 -10.98 3.79
N THR A 218 1.84 -12.07 4.54
CA THR A 218 1.89 -13.44 3.98
C THR A 218 0.66 -13.75 3.14
N ASN A 219 -0.52 -13.33 3.59
CA ASN A 219 -1.77 -13.59 2.88
C ASN A 219 -1.97 -12.68 1.66
N ALA A 220 -1.51 -11.43 1.75
CA ALA A 220 -1.67 -10.44 0.69
C ALA A 220 -0.64 -10.59 -0.44
N SER A 221 0.53 -11.18 -0.13
CA SER A 221 1.64 -11.42 -1.08
C SER A 221 2.17 -12.86 -0.96
N PRO A 222 1.35 -13.87 -1.28
CA PRO A 222 1.68 -15.28 -1.00
C PRO A 222 2.88 -15.82 -1.82
N THR A 223 3.23 -15.14 -2.91
CA THR A 223 4.37 -15.48 -3.78
C THR A 223 5.64 -14.72 -3.44
N TRP A 224 5.56 -13.72 -2.57
CA TRP A 224 6.69 -12.89 -2.17
C TRP A 224 7.46 -13.52 -1.01
N ALA A 225 8.69 -13.96 -1.29
CA ALA A 225 9.58 -14.57 -0.30
C ALA A 225 10.36 -13.45 0.46
N PHE A 226 9.68 -12.65 1.28
CA PHE A 226 10.34 -11.72 2.20
C PHE A 226 10.90 -12.47 3.40
N ASP A 227 12.05 -11.99 3.92
CA ASP A 227 12.64 -12.52 5.15
C ASP A 227 12.16 -11.73 6.39
N ASP A 228 12.44 -12.29 7.57
CA ASP A 228 12.07 -11.69 8.84
C ASP A 228 12.69 -10.30 9.01
N ALA A 229 13.93 -10.10 8.56
CA ALA A 229 14.59 -8.79 8.67
C ALA A 229 13.91 -7.71 7.83
N THR A 230 13.41 -8.05 6.65
CA THR A 230 12.61 -7.15 5.81
C THR A 230 11.30 -6.78 6.50
N TYR A 231 10.60 -7.76 7.06
CA TYR A 231 9.36 -7.52 7.79
C TYR A 231 9.58 -6.71 9.07
N ASP A 232 10.53 -7.12 9.94
CA ASP A 232 10.79 -6.51 11.24
C ASP A 232 11.20 -5.04 11.11
N ARG A 233 11.90 -4.68 10.05
CA ARG A 233 12.24 -3.30 9.74
C ARG A 233 10.99 -2.42 9.59
N SER A 234 9.99 -2.90 8.84
CA SER A 234 8.71 -2.19 8.69
C SER A 234 7.85 -2.29 9.95
N ALA A 235 7.90 -3.44 10.64
CA ALA A 235 7.13 -3.67 11.87
C ALA A 235 7.50 -2.73 13.01
N ALA A 236 8.73 -2.19 13.02
CA ALA A 236 9.12 -1.14 13.96
C ALA A 236 8.19 0.09 13.91
N SER A 237 7.61 0.40 12.75
CA SER A 237 6.65 1.50 12.60
C SER A 237 5.33 1.28 13.33
N PHE A 238 4.93 0.04 13.59
CA PHE A 238 3.68 -0.31 14.27
C PHE A 238 3.75 -0.13 15.78
N THR A 239 4.94 0.16 16.33
CA THR A 239 5.11 0.54 17.72
C THR A 239 4.69 1.99 18.01
N ASN A 240 4.29 2.74 17.00
CA ASN A 240 3.71 4.07 17.16
C ASN A 240 2.50 4.00 18.12
N PRO A 241 2.45 4.85 19.16
CA PRO A 241 1.40 4.78 20.19
C PRO A 241 -0.02 4.98 19.63
N ASP A 242 -0.15 5.69 18.52
CA ASP A 242 -1.44 5.98 17.88
C ASP A 242 -1.84 4.95 16.82
N HIS A 243 -0.96 3.96 16.53
CA HIS A 243 -1.12 3.03 15.42
C HIS A 243 -2.45 2.26 15.48
N VAL A 244 -2.69 1.60 16.59
CA VAL A 244 -3.89 0.75 16.74
C VAL A 244 -5.16 1.57 16.64
N ASP A 245 -5.21 2.73 17.30
CA ASP A 245 -6.40 3.58 17.33
C ASP A 245 -6.74 4.11 15.93
N VAL A 246 -5.75 4.56 15.17
CA VAL A 246 -5.93 5.03 13.79
C VAL A 246 -6.37 3.89 12.87
N VAL A 247 -5.77 2.70 12.99
CA VAL A 247 -6.09 1.53 12.16
C VAL A 247 -7.52 1.04 12.45
N ILE A 248 -7.85 0.86 13.73
CA ILE A 248 -9.20 0.41 14.14
C ILE A 248 -10.26 1.41 13.69
N HIS A 249 -10.00 2.72 13.87
CA HIS A 249 -10.91 3.75 13.40
C HIS A 249 -11.11 3.69 11.88
N ASN A 250 -10.06 3.56 11.09
CA ASN A 250 -10.17 3.47 9.62
C ASN A 250 -11.11 2.34 9.19
N TYR A 251 -10.93 1.15 9.72
CA TYR A 251 -11.74 0.00 9.31
C TYR A 251 -13.16 0.05 9.85
N ARG A 252 -13.38 0.51 11.08
CA ARG A 252 -14.72 0.73 11.63
C ARG A 252 -15.48 1.82 10.86
N TRP A 253 -14.81 2.94 10.54
CA TRP A 253 -15.42 4.02 9.76
C TRP A 253 -15.81 3.54 8.35
N ARG A 254 -14.96 2.81 7.66
CA ARG A 254 -15.27 2.26 6.33
C ARG A 254 -16.48 1.33 6.32
N GLN A 255 -16.77 0.67 7.42
CA GLN A 255 -17.94 -0.20 7.58
C GLN A 255 -19.15 0.53 8.18
N GLY A 256 -19.04 1.82 8.47
CA GLY A 256 -20.10 2.60 9.10
C GLY A 256 -20.32 2.29 10.58
N LEU A 257 -19.33 1.70 11.26
CA LEU A 257 -19.36 1.33 12.67
C LEU A 257 -18.74 2.39 13.60
N ALA A 258 -18.02 3.36 13.04
CA ALA A 258 -17.50 4.52 13.75
C ALA A 258 -17.85 5.80 12.97
N PRO A 259 -18.16 6.92 13.65
CA PRO A 259 -18.38 8.20 13.00
C PRO A 259 -17.07 8.74 12.43
N GLY A 260 -17.14 9.53 11.37
CA GLY A 260 -16.06 10.41 10.95
C GLY A 260 -16.01 11.66 11.83
N GLU A 261 -14.98 12.47 11.62
CA GLU A 261 -14.85 13.78 12.26
C GLU A 261 -15.57 14.87 11.44
N PRO A 262 -16.47 15.68 12.03
CA PRO A 262 -17.32 16.62 11.28
C PRO A 262 -16.53 17.62 10.41
N ARG A 263 -15.31 17.96 10.77
CA ARG A 263 -14.45 18.85 9.96
C ARG A 263 -14.17 18.32 8.54
N TYR A 264 -14.32 17.01 8.31
CA TYR A 264 -14.13 16.37 7.00
C TYR A 264 -15.43 16.08 6.26
N ASP A 265 -16.60 16.35 6.84
CA ASP A 265 -17.91 16.01 6.25
C ASP A 265 -18.10 16.59 4.83
N ASP A 266 -17.58 17.79 4.57
CA ASP A 266 -17.67 18.41 3.24
C ASP A 266 -16.79 17.67 2.22
N LEU A 267 -15.57 17.28 2.60
CA LEU A 267 -14.67 16.50 1.75
C LEU A 267 -15.26 15.12 1.49
N GLU A 268 -15.74 14.43 2.52
CA GLU A 268 -16.36 13.11 2.37
C GLU A 268 -17.62 13.15 1.50
N ARG A 269 -18.44 14.20 1.60
CA ARG A 269 -19.60 14.40 0.72
C ARG A 269 -19.18 14.57 -0.74
N ARG A 270 -18.09 15.30 -1.00
CA ARG A 270 -17.54 15.45 -2.36
C ARG A 270 -17.01 14.13 -2.87
N LEU A 271 -16.34 13.33 -2.03
CA LEU A 271 -15.82 12.00 -2.37
C LEU A 271 -16.93 10.99 -2.63
N ALA A 272 -18.04 11.04 -1.88
CA ALA A 272 -19.21 10.19 -2.08
C ALA A 272 -19.84 10.36 -3.49
N ALA A 273 -19.63 11.50 -4.14
CA ALA A 273 -20.05 11.75 -5.52
C ALA A 273 -19.14 11.06 -6.56
N LYS A 274 -18.10 10.31 -6.13
CA LYS A 274 -17.10 9.66 -6.99
C LYS A 274 -16.49 10.62 -8.01
N PRO A 275 -15.81 11.68 -7.56
CA PRO A 275 -15.25 12.69 -8.45
C PRO A 275 -14.24 12.06 -9.40
N ALA A 276 -14.28 12.48 -10.68
CA ALA A 276 -13.32 12.02 -11.66
C ALA A 276 -11.92 12.59 -11.36
N ILE A 277 -10.90 11.79 -11.64
CA ILE A 277 -9.49 12.19 -11.61
C ILE A 277 -9.13 12.73 -12.99
N THR A 278 -8.78 14.01 -13.03
CA THR A 278 -8.52 14.76 -14.27
C THR A 278 -7.05 14.90 -14.60
N VAL A 279 -6.18 14.64 -13.63
CA VAL A 279 -4.73 14.69 -13.83
C VAL A 279 -4.23 13.44 -14.59
N PRO A 280 -3.07 13.52 -15.26
CA PRO A 280 -2.45 12.34 -15.84
C PRO A 280 -2.29 11.22 -14.81
N ALA A 281 -2.66 9.98 -15.17
CA ALA A 281 -2.66 8.89 -14.20
C ALA A 281 -2.24 7.54 -14.82
N ILE A 282 -1.46 6.79 -14.07
CA ILE A 282 -1.21 5.36 -14.30
C ILE A 282 -1.76 4.57 -13.12
N THR A 283 -2.64 3.61 -13.40
CA THR A 283 -3.04 2.62 -12.39
C THR A 283 -2.32 1.30 -12.60
N ILE A 284 -1.96 0.64 -11.50
CA ILE A 284 -1.27 -0.65 -11.53
C ILE A 284 -2.11 -1.66 -10.77
N SER A 285 -2.53 -2.74 -11.42
CA SER A 285 -3.11 -3.90 -10.76
C SER A 285 -2.10 -5.04 -10.64
N SER A 286 -2.31 -5.89 -9.67
CA SER A 286 -1.48 -7.06 -9.38
C SER A 286 -2.35 -8.30 -9.15
N ASP A 287 -1.74 -9.43 -8.82
CA ASP A 287 -2.50 -10.65 -8.49
C ASP A 287 -3.36 -10.50 -7.23
N PHE A 288 -3.05 -9.52 -6.37
CA PHE A 288 -3.87 -9.16 -5.21
C PHE A 288 -5.29 -8.69 -5.61
N ASP A 289 -5.43 -8.02 -6.76
CA ASP A 289 -6.73 -7.52 -7.25
C ASP A 289 -7.64 -8.61 -7.81
N GLY A 290 -7.14 -9.84 -7.89
CA GLY A 290 -7.91 -10.99 -8.33
C GLY A 290 -8.36 -10.94 -9.80
N PRO A 291 -9.54 -11.49 -10.13
CA PRO A 291 -9.96 -11.61 -11.54
C PRO A 291 -10.33 -10.28 -12.22
N ALA A 292 -10.61 -9.23 -11.46
CA ALA A 292 -11.01 -7.91 -11.99
C ALA A 292 -9.83 -6.93 -12.15
N LYS A 293 -8.63 -7.45 -12.34
CA LYS A 293 -7.40 -6.65 -12.44
C LYS A 293 -7.22 -5.90 -13.77
N ASP A 294 -8.20 -5.94 -14.67
CA ASP A 294 -8.19 -5.23 -15.95
C ASP A 294 -8.54 -3.73 -15.88
N GLY A 295 -8.91 -3.24 -14.69
CA GLY A 295 -9.27 -1.85 -14.46
C GLY A 295 -10.60 -1.40 -15.07
N ALA A 296 -11.37 -2.28 -15.70
CA ALA A 296 -12.60 -1.94 -16.41
C ALA A 296 -13.65 -1.28 -15.48
N ALA A 297 -13.70 -1.70 -14.22
CA ALA A 297 -14.69 -1.22 -13.24
C ALA A 297 -14.55 0.28 -12.91
N TYR A 298 -13.34 0.83 -12.95
CA TYR A 298 -13.05 2.20 -12.51
C TYR A 298 -12.42 3.11 -13.57
N ARG A 299 -12.04 2.56 -14.74
CA ARG A 299 -11.36 3.31 -15.80
C ARG A 299 -12.11 4.59 -16.21
N HIS A 300 -13.43 4.57 -16.20
CA HIS A 300 -14.28 5.72 -16.58
C HIS A 300 -14.16 6.91 -15.62
N LEU A 301 -13.58 6.72 -14.43
CA LEU A 301 -13.35 7.78 -13.44
C LEU A 301 -12.04 8.55 -13.70
N PHE A 302 -11.19 8.08 -14.63
CA PHE A 302 -9.97 8.77 -15.05
C PHE A 302 -10.24 9.46 -16.39
N THR A 303 -10.38 10.79 -16.36
CA THR A 303 -10.75 11.59 -17.55
C THR A 303 -9.58 12.36 -18.16
N GLY A 304 -8.43 12.38 -17.48
CA GLY A 304 -7.16 12.87 -18.02
C GLY A 304 -6.46 11.81 -18.90
N ARG A 305 -5.20 12.06 -19.26
CA ARG A 305 -4.38 11.02 -19.89
C ARG A 305 -4.22 9.85 -18.94
N TYR A 306 -4.54 8.65 -19.40
CA TYR A 306 -4.66 7.48 -18.53
C TYR A 306 -4.08 6.22 -19.17
N GLU A 307 -3.36 5.45 -18.37
CA GLU A 307 -2.89 4.11 -18.70
C GLU A 307 -3.16 3.15 -17.53
N HIS A 308 -3.41 1.91 -17.85
CA HIS A 308 -3.56 0.83 -16.89
C HIS A 308 -2.52 -0.26 -17.14
N ARG A 309 -1.85 -0.71 -16.08
CA ARG A 309 -0.83 -1.76 -16.10
C ARG A 309 -1.24 -2.93 -15.22
N VAL A 310 -0.90 -4.14 -15.66
CA VAL A 310 -1.10 -5.37 -14.88
C VAL A 310 0.26 -6.02 -14.65
N LEU A 311 0.56 -6.34 -13.39
CA LEU A 311 1.77 -7.04 -12.99
C LEU A 311 1.40 -8.44 -12.49
N ASP A 312 1.68 -9.46 -13.31
CA ASP A 312 1.45 -10.86 -12.94
C ASP A 312 2.57 -11.39 -12.03
N GLY A 313 2.22 -12.26 -11.09
CA GLY A 313 3.16 -12.84 -10.13
C GLY A 313 3.54 -11.90 -8.98
N ILE A 314 2.95 -10.71 -8.92
CA ILE A 314 3.20 -9.68 -7.89
C ILE A 314 1.99 -9.62 -6.95
N GLY A 315 2.26 -9.57 -5.64
CA GLY A 315 1.23 -9.46 -4.62
C GLY A 315 0.85 -8.00 -4.33
N HIS A 316 0.54 -7.73 -3.05
CA HIS A 316 -0.02 -6.45 -2.61
C HIS A 316 1.02 -5.32 -2.54
N ASN A 317 2.24 -5.60 -2.06
CA ASN A 317 3.26 -4.58 -1.87
C ASN A 317 4.04 -4.32 -3.16
N VAL A 318 3.33 -3.87 -4.18
CA VAL A 318 3.89 -3.62 -5.53
C VAL A 318 5.18 -2.80 -5.50
N PRO A 319 5.32 -1.72 -4.69
CA PRO A 319 6.57 -0.96 -4.67
C PRO A 319 7.79 -1.77 -4.22
N GLN A 320 7.60 -2.73 -3.32
CA GLN A 320 8.70 -3.54 -2.81
C GLN A 320 8.90 -4.86 -3.59
N GLU A 321 7.81 -5.41 -4.12
CA GLU A 321 7.85 -6.64 -4.93
C GLU A 321 8.31 -6.36 -6.38
N ALA A 322 7.99 -5.17 -6.92
CA ALA A 322 8.29 -4.75 -8.29
C ALA A 322 8.79 -3.29 -8.36
N PRO A 323 9.89 -2.93 -7.66
CA PRO A 323 10.32 -1.54 -7.49
C PRO A 323 10.62 -0.83 -8.81
N ARG A 324 11.20 -1.53 -9.80
CA ARG A 324 11.49 -0.94 -11.11
C ARG A 324 10.23 -0.58 -11.88
N GLN A 325 9.26 -1.49 -11.93
CA GLN A 325 7.98 -1.27 -12.63
C GLN A 325 7.20 -0.12 -12.00
N PHE A 326 7.21 -0.02 -10.66
CA PHE A 326 6.60 1.10 -9.95
C PHE A 326 7.32 2.42 -10.25
N ALA A 327 8.67 2.45 -10.17
CA ALA A 327 9.47 3.64 -10.48
C ALA A 327 9.28 4.09 -11.93
N ASP A 328 9.27 3.15 -12.89
CA ASP A 328 9.05 3.44 -14.31
C ASP A 328 7.68 4.07 -14.55
N ALA A 329 6.63 3.63 -13.84
CA ALA A 329 5.31 4.25 -13.92
C ALA A 329 5.33 5.70 -13.42
N VAL A 330 6.03 5.98 -12.32
CA VAL A 330 6.18 7.34 -11.77
C VAL A 330 6.95 8.24 -12.75
N ILE A 331 8.07 7.76 -13.29
CA ILE A 331 8.91 8.52 -14.24
C ILE A 331 8.11 8.84 -15.51
N GLU A 332 7.38 7.87 -16.02
CA GLU A 332 6.62 8.04 -17.26
C GLU A 332 5.48 9.01 -17.09
N VAL A 333 4.63 8.84 -16.06
CA VAL A 333 3.48 9.73 -15.83
C VAL A 333 3.91 11.17 -15.54
N ALA A 334 5.05 11.36 -14.87
CA ALA A 334 5.63 12.67 -14.63
C ALA A 334 5.98 13.41 -15.92
N GLY A 335 6.29 12.68 -16.99
CA GLY A 335 6.58 13.23 -18.32
C GLY A 335 5.35 13.54 -19.18
N TRP A 336 4.14 13.18 -18.70
CA TRP A 336 2.90 13.39 -19.46
C TRP A 336 2.30 14.80 -19.25
N SER A 337 2.80 15.58 -18.33
CA SER A 337 2.27 16.89 -17.92
C SER A 337 2.89 18.06 -18.67
#